data_1b3cdf8d23437c8f01347e30e11173dc
#
_entry.id   1b3cdf8d23437c8f01347e30e11173dc
#
_cell.length_a   1.000
_cell.length_b   1.000
_cell.length_c   1.000
_cell.angle_alpha   90.00
_cell.angle_beta   90.00
_cell.angle_gamma   90.00
#
_symmetry.space_group_name_H-M   'P 1'
#
loop_
_entity.id
_entity.type
_entity.pdbx_description
1 polymer ?
#
loop_
_entity_poly.entity_id
_entity_poly.type
_entity_poly.pdbx_seq_one_letter_code
_entity_poly.pdbx_strand_id
1 'polypeptide(L)'
;NVSEFRCKCGQNHDTIINPELPEKLEQLYKKLNCSKIIINSGYRCTNHDKAVGGSGSGHHVYGNAADIVCYDQSGNRISSKKVSCAAQDIGFGGIANIDSSYTATHVDVRTSNFWRGDEVRTSSYSVTDDFYKYYGISRTDIQSKKTKNIILTIDDITYTGVLTEK
;
A
#
# COMPACT_ATOMS: atom_id res chain seq x y z
N ASN A 1 -10.13 9.91 3.32
CA ASN A 1 -10.43 11.33 3.52
C ASN A 1 -9.31 12.17 2.90
N VAL A 2 -9.67 13.28 2.19
CA VAL A 2 -8.69 14.18 1.53
C VAL A 2 -7.66 14.73 2.51
N SER A 3 -8.08 15.02 3.75
CA SER A 3 -7.18 15.55 4.79
C SER A 3 -6.01 14.63 5.15
N GLU A 4 -6.10 13.33 4.89
CA GLU A 4 -5.03 12.37 5.14
C GLU A 4 -3.85 12.54 4.16
N PHE A 5 -4.13 13.09 2.99
CA PHE A 5 -3.12 13.35 1.94
C PHE A 5 -2.48 14.73 2.04
N ARG A 6 -2.92 15.59 2.92
CA ARG A 6 -2.43 16.96 3.02
C ARG A 6 -0.92 17.04 3.25
N CYS A 7 -0.31 18.11 2.73
CA CYS A 7 1.09 18.41 3.01
C CYS A 7 1.34 18.60 4.52
N LYS A 8 2.40 18.00 5.04
CA LYS A 8 2.76 18.05 6.46
C LYS A 8 3.74 19.20 6.81
N CYS A 9 3.88 20.20 5.94
CA CYS A 9 4.79 21.35 6.17
C CYS A 9 4.27 22.36 7.23
N GLY A 10 3.07 22.16 7.78
CA GLY A 10 2.46 23.07 8.74
C GLY A 10 1.80 24.32 8.14
N GLN A 11 1.91 24.53 6.83
CA GLN A 11 1.27 25.63 6.13
C GLN A 11 -0.06 25.20 5.53
N ASN A 12 -0.96 26.17 5.33
CA ASN A 12 -2.23 25.91 4.66
C ASN A 12 -2.01 25.90 3.14
N HIS A 13 -2.19 24.73 2.52
CA HIS A 13 -2.15 24.53 1.08
C HIS A 13 -3.37 23.77 0.60
N ASP A 14 -3.76 23.99 -0.62
CA ASP A 14 -4.64 23.07 -1.32
C ASP A 14 -3.95 21.71 -1.45
N THR A 15 -4.70 20.65 -1.24
CA THR A 15 -4.20 19.29 -1.36
C THR A 15 -4.46 18.78 -2.77
N ILE A 16 -3.38 18.50 -3.51
CA ILE A 16 -3.47 17.90 -4.84
C ILE A 16 -3.47 16.39 -4.68
N ILE A 17 -4.46 15.72 -5.29
CA ILE A 17 -4.58 14.26 -5.30
C ILE A 17 -5.02 13.83 -6.69
N ASN A 18 -4.24 12.94 -7.30
CA ASN A 18 -4.69 12.22 -8.49
C ASN A 18 -5.79 11.22 -8.05
N PRO A 19 -6.98 11.24 -8.66
CA PRO A 19 -8.10 10.39 -8.23
C PRO A 19 -7.80 8.89 -8.34
N GLU A 20 -6.94 8.46 -9.24
CA GLU A 20 -6.50 7.07 -9.38
C GLU A 20 -5.77 6.56 -8.12
N LEU A 21 -5.07 7.44 -7.38
CA LEU A 21 -4.33 7.05 -6.19
C LEU A 21 -5.24 6.50 -5.07
N PRO A 22 -6.28 7.21 -4.60
CA PRO A 22 -7.19 6.64 -3.60
C PRO A 22 -7.98 5.44 -4.11
N GLU A 23 -8.32 5.37 -5.41
CA GLU A 23 -8.98 4.20 -5.98
C GLU A 23 -8.11 2.94 -5.91
N LYS A 24 -6.82 3.04 -6.25
CA LYS A 24 -5.88 1.93 -6.12
C LYS A 24 -5.56 1.58 -4.65
N LEU A 25 -5.53 2.57 -3.76
CA LEU A 25 -5.38 2.32 -2.32
C LEU A 25 -6.59 1.55 -1.75
N GLU A 26 -7.79 1.82 -2.23
CA GLU A 26 -8.99 1.06 -1.85
C GLU A 26 -8.95 -0.39 -2.37
N GLN A 27 -8.43 -0.61 -3.58
CA GLN A 27 -8.18 -1.95 -4.10
C GLN A 27 -7.13 -2.69 -3.26
N LEU A 28 -6.07 -1.99 -2.84
CA LEU A 28 -5.02 -2.54 -1.99
C LEU A 28 -5.55 -2.92 -0.61
N TYR A 29 -6.39 -2.05 -0.02
CA TYR A 29 -7.09 -2.31 1.24
C TYR A 29 -7.89 -3.61 1.19
N LYS A 30 -8.68 -3.80 0.12
CA LYS A 30 -9.51 -5.01 -0.08
C LYS A 30 -8.65 -6.24 -0.34
N LYS A 31 -7.63 -6.13 -1.20
CA LYS A 31 -6.75 -7.24 -1.57
C LYS A 31 -5.98 -7.80 -0.38
N LEU A 32 -5.49 -6.95 0.50
CA LEU A 32 -4.74 -7.33 1.70
C LEU A 32 -5.65 -7.62 2.91
N ASN A 33 -6.98 -7.45 2.78
CA ASN A 33 -7.92 -7.53 3.88
C ASN A 33 -7.47 -6.65 5.07
N CYS A 34 -7.13 -5.41 4.78
CA CYS A 34 -6.67 -4.47 5.80
C CYS A 34 -7.78 -4.10 6.78
N SER A 35 -7.42 -3.83 8.05
CA SER A 35 -8.27 -3.08 8.98
C SER A 35 -8.14 -1.58 8.77
N LYS A 36 -6.95 -1.11 8.36
CA LYS A 36 -6.67 0.27 8.01
C LYS A 36 -5.41 0.39 7.14
N ILE A 37 -5.34 1.49 6.37
CA ILE A 37 -4.13 2.00 5.74
C ILE A 37 -3.86 3.38 6.34
N ILE A 38 -2.66 3.61 6.86
CA ILE A 38 -2.22 4.92 7.33
C ILE A 38 -1.38 5.56 6.24
N ILE A 39 -1.71 6.79 5.87
CA ILE A 39 -0.94 7.59 4.92
C ILE A 39 0.08 8.41 5.71
N ASN A 40 1.33 7.96 5.72
CA ASN A 40 2.44 8.64 6.36
C ASN A 40 2.82 9.92 5.62
N SER A 41 2.71 9.92 4.28
CA SER A 41 2.96 11.07 3.43
C SER A 41 2.12 10.94 2.16
N GLY A 42 1.34 11.94 1.85
CA GLY A 42 0.61 12.07 0.58
C GLY A 42 1.19 13.19 -0.26
N TYR A 43 0.38 14.21 -0.55
CA TYR A 43 0.84 15.42 -1.24
C TYR A 43 1.94 16.14 -0.44
N ARG A 44 2.95 16.62 -1.15
CA ARG A 44 4.01 17.49 -0.61
C ARG A 44 4.12 18.74 -1.48
N CYS A 45 4.06 19.92 -0.89
CA CYS A 45 4.47 21.10 -1.63
C CYS A 45 5.97 21.01 -1.97
N THR A 46 6.41 21.69 -3.04
CA THR A 46 7.79 21.66 -3.53
C THR A 46 8.82 21.90 -2.43
N ASN A 47 8.57 22.86 -1.53
CA ASN A 47 9.50 23.19 -0.45
C ASN A 47 9.59 22.07 0.60
N HIS A 48 8.44 21.47 0.95
CA HIS A 48 8.42 20.36 1.89
C HIS A 48 9.10 19.12 1.30
N ASP A 49 8.83 18.80 0.05
CA ASP A 49 9.46 17.67 -0.63
C ASP A 49 10.99 17.79 -0.62
N LYS A 50 11.53 18.98 -0.96
CA LYS A 50 12.97 19.25 -0.84
C LYS A 50 13.49 19.14 0.58
N ALA A 51 12.74 19.61 1.56
CA ALA A 51 13.16 19.59 2.97
C ALA A 51 13.26 18.15 3.53
N VAL A 52 12.50 17.19 2.97
CA VAL A 52 12.55 15.77 3.37
C VAL A 52 13.38 14.90 2.40
N GLY A 53 14.21 15.51 1.57
CA GLY A 53 15.17 14.80 0.70
C GLY A 53 14.67 14.48 -0.70
N GLY A 54 13.50 14.96 -1.08
CA GLY A 54 12.97 14.81 -2.44
C GLY A 54 13.56 15.83 -3.41
N SER A 55 13.29 15.64 -4.72
CA SER A 55 13.76 16.53 -5.78
C SER A 55 13.01 17.89 -5.85
N GLY A 56 11.84 17.98 -5.22
CA GLY A 56 10.89 19.09 -5.35
C GLY A 56 10.01 19.01 -6.62
N SER A 57 10.11 17.91 -7.35
CA SER A 57 9.34 17.64 -8.59
C SER A 57 8.96 16.16 -8.72
N GLY A 58 8.94 15.42 -7.60
CA GLY A 58 8.58 14.02 -7.56
C GLY A 58 7.06 13.78 -7.55
N HIS A 59 6.66 12.50 -7.54
CA HIS A 59 5.26 12.08 -7.61
C HIS A 59 4.41 12.60 -6.45
N HIS A 60 4.98 12.81 -5.26
CA HIS A 60 4.29 13.43 -4.13
C HIS A 60 3.87 14.88 -4.42
N VAL A 61 4.69 15.64 -5.18
CA VAL A 61 4.40 17.04 -5.51
C VAL A 61 3.21 17.17 -6.47
N TYR A 62 2.97 16.15 -7.28
CA TYR A 62 1.84 16.09 -8.22
C TYR A 62 0.61 15.36 -7.65
N GLY A 63 0.65 14.95 -6.37
CA GLY A 63 -0.45 14.20 -5.76
C GLY A 63 -0.61 12.77 -6.28
N ASN A 64 0.42 12.25 -6.94
CA ASN A 64 0.41 10.92 -7.56
C ASN A 64 0.90 9.82 -6.63
N ALA A 65 1.43 10.15 -5.44
CA ALA A 65 2.12 9.22 -4.57
C ALA A 65 1.65 9.26 -3.11
N ALA A 66 1.79 8.12 -2.44
CA ALA A 66 1.64 8.00 -1.00
C ALA A 66 2.69 7.05 -0.41
N ASP A 67 3.19 7.42 0.77
CA ASP A 67 3.94 6.54 1.66
C ASP A 67 2.97 5.98 2.68
N ILE A 68 2.78 4.66 2.70
CA ILE A 68 1.69 4.00 3.43
C ILE A 68 2.20 2.92 4.39
N VAL A 69 1.41 2.69 5.45
CA VAL A 69 1.53 1.53 6.34
C VAL A 69 0.18 0.82 6.41
N CYS A 70 0.17 -0.47 6.08
CA CYS A 70 -1.02 -1.30 6.10
C CYS A 70 -1.10 -2.13 7.39
N TYR A 71 -2.31 -2.33 7.90
CA TYR A 71 -2.58 -3.13 9.11
C TYR A 71 -3.59 -4.23 8.80
N ASP A 72 -3.35 -5.43 9.34
CA ASP A 72 -4.27 -6.55 9.26
C ASP A 72 -5.47 -6.41 10.22
N GLN A 73 -6.41 -7.37 10.16
CA GLN A 73 -7.61 -7.39 11.02
C GLN A 73 -7.29 -7.56 12.52
N SER A 74 -6.10 -8.05 12.85
CA SER A 74 -5.61 -8.17 14.23
C SER A 74 -4.88 -6.91 14.71
N GLY A 75 -4.76 -5.89 13.87
CA GLY A 75 -4.07 -4.64 14.18
C GLY A 75 -2.54 -4.71 14.05
N ASN A 76 -1.99 -5.78 13.49
CA ASN A 76 -0.57 -5.89 13.22
C ASN A 76 -0.21 -5.21 11.90
N ARG A 77 1.01 -4.69 11.80
CA ARG A 77 1.53 -4.15 10.54
C ARG A 77 1.75 -5.26 9.53
N ILE A 78 1.21 -5.09 8.33
CA ILE A 78 1.50 -5.96 7.20
C ILE A 78 2.87 -5.58 6.65
N SER A 79 3.77 -6.56 6.49
CA SER A 79 5.11 -6.30 5.94
C SER A 79 5.04 -5.61 4.58
N SER A 80 5.88 -4.58 4.38
CA SER A 80 5.98 -3.86 3.11
C SER A 80 6.34 -4.77 1.93
N LYS A 81 6.98 -5.93 2.18
CA LYS A 81 7.22 -6.95 1.17
C LYS A 81 5.91 -7.49 0.60
N LYS A 82 4.93 -7.81 1.47
CA LYS A 82 3.59 -8.25 1.05
C LYS A 82 2.80 -7.12 0.41
N VAL A 83 2.90 -5.91 0.97
CA VAL A 83 2.26 -4.71 0.41
C VAL A 83 2.78 -4.43 -1.00
N SER A 84 4.08 -4.52 -1.23
CA SER A 84 4.71 -4.32 -2.55
C SER A 84 4.22 -5.36 -3.58
N CYS A 85 4.13 -6.64 -3.20
CA CYS A 85 3.57 -7.68 -4.06
C CYS A 85 2.11 -7.38 -4.44
N ALA A 86 1.29 -7.03 -3.46
CA ALA A 86 -0.12 -6.71 -3.70
C ALA A 86 -0.30 -5.45 -4.55
N ALA A 87 0.52 -4.42 -4.31
CA ALA A 87 0.53 -3.18 -5.09
C ALA A 87 0.94 -3.43 -6.56
N GLN A 88 1.91 -4.35 -6.79
CA GLN A 88 2.29 -4.80 -8.12
C GLN A 88 1.11 -5.43 -8.87
N ASP A 89 0.34 -6.29 -8.21
CA ASP A 89 -0.84 -6.94 -8.83
C ASP A 89 -1.96 -5.94 -9.18
N ILE A 90 -2.08 -4.85 -8.40
CA ILE A 90 -3.06 -3.77 -8.64
C ILE A 90 -2.59 -2.86 -9.79
N GLY A 91 -1.31 -2.87 -10.10
CA GLY A 91 -0.74 -2.07 -11.18
C GLY A 91 -0.35 -0.66 -10.75
N PHE A 92 0.12 -0.46 -9.51
CA PHE A 92 0.86 0.75 -9.19
C PHE A 92 2.11 0.85 -10.05
N GLY A 93 2.41 2.04 -10.55
CA GLY A 93 3.53 2.27 -11.46
C GLY A 93 4.87 2.42 -10.74
N GLY A 94 4.87 3.08 -9.57
CA GLY A 94 6.01 3.16 -8.67
C GLY A 94 5.70 2.44 -7.37
N ILE A 95 6.60 1.58 -6.91
CA ILE A 95 6.46 0.81 -5.68
C ILE A 95 7.84 0.65 -5.06
N ALA A 96 7.99 1.00 -3.78
CA ALA A 96 9.23 0.74 -3.06
C ALA A 96 9.01 0.47 -1.58
N ASN A 97 9.81 -0.44 -1.02
CA ASN A 97 10.02 -0.47 0.41
C ASN A 97 10.92 0.69 0.82
N ILE A 98 10.51 1.49 1.80
CA ILE A 98 11.18 2.74 2.19
C ILE A 98 11.64 2.77 3.65
N ASP A 99 11.56 1.66 4.38
CA ASP A 99 12.08 1.60 5.74
C ASP A 99 12.77 0.27 6.08
N SER A 100 13.74 0.33 7.01
CA SER A 100 14.54 -0.81 7.44
C SER A 100 13.74 -1.90 8.14
N SER A 101 12.59 -1.56 8.71
CA SER A 101 11.70 -2.51 9.41
C SER A 101 10.72 -3.20 8.46
N TYR A 102 10.74 -2.86 7.18
CA TYR A 102 9.79 -3.37 6.17
C TYR A 102 8.32 -3.15 6.56
N THR A 103 8.00 -1.97 7.05
CA THR A 103 6.63 -1.60 7.44
C THR A 103 6.01 -0.52 6.57
N ALA A 104 6.81 0.33 5.93
CA ALA A 104 6.33 1.41 5.08
C ALA A 104 6.63 1.14 3.60
N THR A 105 5.67 1.45 2.76
CA THR A 105 5.75 1.25 1.31
C THR A 105 5.38 2.55 0.60
N HIS A 106 6.26 3.01 -0.30
CA HIS A 106 5.91 4.01 -1.29
C HIS A 106 5.09 3.38 -2.40
N VAL A 107 4.00 4.03 -2.80
CA VAL A 107 3.21 3.68 -3.98
C VAL A 107 2.87 4.93 -4.79
N ASP A 108 2.91 4.82 -6.12
CA ASP A 108 2.48 5.90 -7.00
C ASP A 108 1.78 5.40 -8.28
N VAL A 109 1.00 6.30 -8.88
CA VAL A 109 0.18 6.02 -10.05
C VAL A 109 0.82 6.52 -11.36
N ARG A 110 2.17 6.51 -11.45
CA ARG A 110 2.84 6.82 -12.72
C ARG A 110 2.41 5.86 -13.83
N THR A 111 2.35 6.36 -15.05
CA THR A 111 1.95 5.58 -16.24
C THR A 111 3.11 5.22 -17.15
N SER A 112 4.30 5.71 -16.85
CA SER A 112 5.54 5.43 -17.58
C SER A 112 6.73 5.37 -16.60
N ASN A 113 7.87 4.85 -17.07
CA ASN A 113 9.07 4.72 -16.25
C ASN A 113 8.78 3.99 -14.93
N PHE A 114 8.15 2.83 -15.03
CA PHE A 114 7.79 2.03 -13.87
C PHE A 114 9.00 1.76 -12.98
N TRP A 115 8.77 1.83 -11.67
CA TRP A 115 9.82 1.69 -10.68
C TRP A 115 9.42 0.73 -9.57
N ARG A 116 10.30 -0.23 -9.29
CA ARG A 116 10.18 -1.18 -8.18
C ARG A 116 11.47 -1.19 -7.39
N GLY A 117 11.47 -0.53 -6.24
CA GLY A 117 12.63 -0.29 -5.41
C GLY A 117 12.60 -0.98 -4.06
N ASP A 118 13.77 -1.17 -3.49
CA ASP A 118 13.97 -1.53 -2.09
C ASP A 118 15.11 -0.68 -1.54
N GLU A 119 14.78 0.48 -1.00
CA GLU A 119 15.75 1.48 -0.52
C GLU A 119 16.58 0.97 0.66
N VAL A 120 16.15 -0.11 1.32
CA VAL A 120 16.91 -0.72 2.41
C VAL A 120 18.08 -1.56 1.90
N ARG A 121 17.87 -2.29 0.81
CA ARG A 121 18.87 -3.23 0.27
C ARG A 121 19.81 -2.58 -0.72
N THR A 122 19.32 -1.58 -1.44
CA THR A 122 20.08 -0.94 -2.51
C THR A 122 19.62 0.49 -2.72
N SER A 123 20.55 1.37 -3.10
CA SER A 123 20.25 2.72 -3.56
C SER A 123 19.80 2.77 -5.03
N SER A 124 19.61 1.61 -5.68
CA SER A 124 19.20 1.53 -7.09
C SER A 124 17.76 1.95 -7.27
N TYR A 125 17.49 2.70 -8.35
CA TYR A 125 16.14 3.16 -8.72
C TYR A 125 15.19 2.02 -9.06
N SER A 126 15.72 0.90 -9.56
CA SER A 126 14.93 -0.30 -9.81
C SER A 126 15.75 -1.51 -9.44
N VAL A 127 15.20 -2.37 -8.59
CA VAL A 127 15.88 -3.57 -8.09
C VAL A 127 15.29 -4.85 -8.65
N THR A 128 14.07 -4.80 -9.18
CA THR A 128 13.35 -5.97 -9.68
C THR A 128 12.20 -5.59 -10.60
N ASP A 129 11.81 -6.53 -11.45
CA ASP A 129 10.58 -6.46 -12.23
C ASP A 129 9.43 -7.19 -11.54
N ASP A 130 9.73 -8.09 -10.59
CA ASP A 130 8.76 -8.91 -9.89
C ASP A 130 9.10 -9.07 -8.41
N PHE A 131 8.32 -8.43 -7.55
CA PHE A 131 8.48 -8.51 -6.10
C PHE A 131 8.21 -9.89 -5.52
N TYR A 132 7.34 -10.69 -6.12
CA TYR A 132 7.10 -12.07 -5.65
C TYR A 132 8.38 -12.89 -5.68
N LYS A 133 9.07 -12.84 -6.83
CA LYS A 133 10.37 -13.50 -7.01
C LYS A 133 11.43 -12.88 -6.11
N TYR A 134 11.47 -11.55 -6.02
CA TYR A 134 12.49 -10.81 -5.27
C TYR A 134 12.43 -11.09 -3.77
N TYR A 135 11.23 -11.13 -3.20
CA TYR A 135 11.03 -11.39 -1.78
C TYR A 135 10.78 -12.86 -1.43
N GLY A 136 10.64 -13.75 -2.40
CA GLY A 136 10.32 -15.16 -2.18
C GLY A 136 8.92 -15.38 -1.57
N ILE A 137 7.95 -14.54 -1.95
CA ILE A 137 6.57 -14.61 -1.46
C ILE A 137 5.73 -15.34 -2.50
N SER A 138 4.86 -16.26 -2.06
CA SER A 138 3.89 -16.89 -2.94
C SER A 138 2.70 -15.97 -3.19
N ARG A 139 2.11 -16.02 -4.40
CA ARG A 139 0.86 -15.29 -4.70
C ARG A 139 -0.29 -15.74 -3.79
N THR A 140 -0.29 -17.00 -3.34
CA THR A 140 -1.27 -17.53 -2.39
C THR A 140 -1.16 -16.90 -1.00
N ASP A 141 0.02 -16.38 -0.62
CA ASP A 141 0.23 -15.73 0.68
C ASP A 141 -0.38 -14.33 0.75
N ILE A 142 -0.73 -13.76 -0.41
CA ILE A 142 -1.33 -12.42 -0.55
C ILE A 142 -2.85 -12.51 -0.70
N GLN A 143 -3.37 -13.64 -1.19
CA GLN A 143 -4.81 -13.80 -1.34
C GLN A 143 -5.47 -13.88 0.05
N SER A 144 -6.35 -12.94 0.34
CA SER A 144 -7.21 -13.06 1.52
C SER A 144 -8.03 -14.34 1.38
N LYS A 145 -7.86 -15.28 2.30
CA LYS A 145 -8.74 -16.45 2.39
C LYS A 145 -10.14 -15.89 2.61
N LYS A 146 -11.01 -16.01 1.61
CA LYS A 146 -12.42 -15.71 1.79
C LYS A 146 -12.98 -16.75 2.76
N THR A 147 -13.12 -16.38 4.00
CA THR A 147 -13.80 -17.19 5.00
C THR A 147 -15.24 -16.74 5.06
N LYS A 148 -16.18 -17.68 4.89
CA LYS A 148 -17.60 -17.46 5.17
C LYS A 148 -17.94 -18.19 6.45
N ASN A 149 -18.45 -17.46 7.43
CA ASN A 149 -19.09 -18.10 8.58
C ASN A 149 -20.40 -18.70 8.13
N ILE A 150 -20.59 -20.00 8.35
CA ILE A 150 -21.83 -20.69 8.12
C ILE A 150 -22.46 -20.96 9.47
N ILE A 151 -23.72 -20.58 9.59
CA ILE A 151 -24.61 -20.98 10.68
C ILE A 151 -25.63 -21.93 10.05
N LEU A 152 -25.63 -23.17 10.44
CA LEU A 152 -26.59 -24.19 10.01
C LEU A 152 -27.40 -24.63 11.24
N THR A 153 -28.71 -24.52 11.16
CA THR A 153 -29.61 -25.02 12.20
C THR A 153 -30.34 -26.23 11.66
N ILE A 154 -30.17 -27.38 12.33
CA ILE A 154 -30.87 -28.65 12.02
C ILE A 154 -31.50 -29.12 13.33
N ASP A 155 -32.78 -29.37 13.33
CA ASP A 155 -33.54 -29.90 14.50
C ASP A 155 -33.29 -29.08 15.77
N ASP A 156 -33.36 -27.72 15.67
CA ASP A 156 -33.12 -26.75 16.73
C ASP A 156 -31.68 -26.74 17.28
N ILE A 157 -30.76 -27.49 16.67
CA ILE A 157 -29.33 -27.48 17.03
C ILE A 157 -28.59 -26.56 16.02
N THR A 158 -27.90 -25.55 16.58
CA THR A 158 -27.12 -24.60 15.75
C THR A 158 -25.67 -25.06 15.65
N TYR A 159 -25.21 -25.25 14.40
CA TYR A 159 -23.83 -25.56 14.07
C TYR A 159 -23.18 -24.30 13.51
N THR A 160 -22.01 -23.95 14.02
CA THR A 160 -21.20 -22.84 13.47
C THR A 160 -19.94 -23.42 12.85
N GLY A 161 -19.62 -22.97 11.64
CA GLY A 161 -18.44 -23.41 10.92
C GLY A 161 -17.85 -22.27 10.08
N VAL A 162 -16.60 -22.44 9.66
CA VAL A 162 -15.90 -21.52 8.78
C VAL A 162 -15.56 -22.26 7.49
N LEU A 163 -16.10 -21.81 6.36
CA LEU A 163 -15.67 -22.27 5.05
C LEU A 163 -14.52 -21.38 4.55
N THR A 164 -13.44 -22.02 4.15
CA THR A 164 -12.34 -21.37 3.44
C THR A 164 -12.38 -21.83 2.00
N GLU A 165 -12.52 -20.91 1.05
CA GLU A 165 -12.39 -21.24 -0.38
C GLU A 165 -10.94 -21.72 -0.62
N LYS A 166 -10.83 -22.90 -1.32
CA LYS A 166 -9.52 -23.45 -1.72
C LYS A 166 -9.03 -22.79 -2.99
#